data_c804841bae67bb416dc846c28a9e990f
#
_entry.id   c804841bae67bb416dc846c28a9e990f
#
_cell.length_a   1.000
_cell.length_b   1.000
_cell.length_c   1.000
_cell.angle_alpha   90.00
_cell.angle_beta   90.00
_cell.angle_gamma   90.00
#
_symmetry.space_group_name_H-M   'P 1'
#
loop_
_entity.id
_entity.type
_entity.pdbx_description
1 polymer ?
#
loop_
_entity_poly.entity_id
_entity_poly.type
_entity_poly.pdbx_seq_one_letter_code
_entity_poly.pdbx_strand_id
1 'polypeptide(L)'
;MKKFLLLLSAGWLLCLGACNKDEAFTTDKSAKLAFTTDTLRFDTVFTSVGSAVRYFKIVNPNNRPIKVSRIYLEAGAASKFRLNVDGIPGKEFKDVEIYANDSIYVFAQVTINPNAPLSISPFVVEEKVMFETNGNVQEVHLEAWGQNANYFPSRFNKGVPVVLSCRNTQINWNDPRPYVIYGVLFIDSCLVNIPAGTRIYVHGGIAKNQLFGTYNDGMIYVLRNGRIRVQGTKEKPVIIQGDRLETTFKEKDGQWAGIVIGRSSKGNSFEYATVKNSIFGIYADSSADLTLRNTRLYNTSSSGLIGVHSSITADNCLIYNNSGNSVQIAHGGDYTFNYCTIASYGVRASALGLSNYRCYDDAQSCQKRGIYRLNALFRNSIIFGSDKDELEFGDISGGQTAGLFNIKFENCIVKVADLLTYSNNLYKNFIGEQCNPCLNATFKDKLFKDANNDDYRLDTLSIANGMAKPLLSPRLINIDLEGILRDAVKPDIGSYERKN
;
A
#
# COMPACT_ATOMS: atom_id res chain seq x y z
N MET A 1 51.45 33.05 -45.89
CA MET A 1 50.43 31.98 -45.66
C MET A 1 51.03 30.66 -45.22
N LYS A 2 52.02 30.04 -45.82
CA LYS A 2 52.61 28.74 -45.41
C LYS A 2 53.17 28.71 -43.98
N LYS A 3 53.80 29.78 -43.49
CA LYS A 3 54.31 29.81 -42.08
C LYS A 3 53.19 29.95 -41.01
N PHE A 4 52.05 30.53 -41.38
CA PHE A 4 50.89 30.65 -40.45
C PHE A 4 50.11 29.34 -40.32
N LEU A 5 50.06 28.56 -41.39
CA LEU A 5 49.42 27.20 -41.37
C LEU A 5 50.30 26.22 -40.56
N LEU A 6 51.62 26.34 -40.58
CA LEU A 6 52.50 25.46 -39.79
C LEU A 6 52.42 25.76 -38.29
N LEU A 7 52.25 27.05 -37.91
CA LEU A 7 52.00 27.41 -36.50
C LEU A 7 50.63 26.95 -35.98
N LEU A 8 49.56 26.97 -36.81
CA LEU A 8 48.25 26.43 -36.45
C LEU A 8 48.24 24.90 -36.32
N SER A 9 48.96 24.19 -37.21
CA SER A 9 49.07 22.73 -37.12
C SER A 9 49.95 22.28 -35.94
N ALA A 10 50.98 23.01 -35.56
CA ALA A 10 51.76 22.71 -34.35
C ALA A 10 50.99 23.01 -33.06
N GLY A 11 50.11 24.03 -33.04
CA GLY A 11 49.20 24.31 -31.93
C GLY A 11 48.15 23.21 -31.73
N TRP A 12 47.62 22.61 -32.81
CA TRP A 12 46.66 21.51 -32.75
C TRP A 12 47.28 20.19 -32.29
N LEU A 13 48.55 19.92 -32.64
CA LEU A 13 49.28 18.75 -32.16
C LEU A 13 49.64 18.83 -30.65
N LEU A 14 49.83 20.04 -30.12
CA LEU A 14 50.08 20.24 -28.69
C LEU A 14 48.79 20.08 -27.81
N CYS A 15 47.61 20.27 -28.39
CA CYS A 15 46.33 20.04 -27.68
C CYS A 15 45.93 18.55 -27.57
N LEU A 16 46.51 17.67 -28.40
CA LEU A 16 46.21 16.23 -28.36
C LEU A 16 47.02 15.46 -27.30
N GLY A 17 48.01 16.08 -26.66
CA GLY A 17 48.81 15.47 -25.58
C GLY A 17 48.39 15.81 -24.17
N ALA A 18 47.27 16.53 -23.98
CA ALA A 18 46.87 17.07 -22.67
C ALA A 18 45.80 16.23 -21.91
N CYS A 19 45.45 15.05 -22.41
CA CYS A 19 44.49 14.20 -21.72
C CYS A 19 44.94 12.74 -21.65
N ASN A 20 45.89 12.46 -20.75
CA ASN A 20 46.01 11.18 -20.03
C ASN A 20 47.02 11.39 -18.91
N LYS A 21 46.62 11.98 -17.82
CA LYS A 21 47.22 11.64 -16.53
C LYS A 21 46.65 10.30 -16.15
N ASP A 22 47.35 9.23 -16.44
CA ASP A 22 47.19 7.98 -15.71
C ASP A 22 47.54 8.28 -14.25
N GLU A 23 46.52 8.65 -13.46
CA GLU A 23 46.72 8.87 -12.03
C GLU A 23 47.07 7.52 -11.44
N ALA A 24 48.32 7.37 -11.01
CA ALA A 24 48.77 6.13 -10.39
C ALA A 24 47.93 5.81 -9.14
N PHE A 25 47.41 4.58 -9.05
CA PHE A 25 46.68 4.10 -7.88
C PHE A 25 47.54 4.26 -6.62
N THR A 26 46.91 4.72 -5.55
CA THR A 26 47.60 4.79 -4.26
C THR A 26 47.72 3.39 -3.63
N THR A 27 48.94 3.08 -3.15
CA THR A 27 49.27 1.86 -2.39
C THR A 27 49.46 2.13 -0.90
N ASP A 28 49.19 3.38 -0.47
CA ASP A 28 49.37 3.80 0.91
C ASP A 28 48.37 3.07 1.83
N LYS A 29 48.90 2.45 2.88
CA LYS A 29 48.10 1.78 3.89
C LYS A 29 47.14 2.71 4.66
N SER A 30 47.43 4.01 4.71
CA SER A 30 46.54 4.98 5.33
C SER A 30 45.29 5.27 4.47
N ALA A 31 45.36 5.01 3.16
CA ALA A 31 44.25 5.20 2.23
C ALA A 31 43.27 4.05 2.36
N LYS A 32 42.20 4.30 3.15
CA LYS A 32 41.10 3.36 3.43
C LYS A 32 39.86 3.75 2.64
N LEU A 33 38.97 2.77 2.46
CA LEU A 33 37.63 2.97 1.92
C LEU A 33 36.71 3.50 3.02
N ALA A 34 35.68 4.26 2.62
CA ALA A 34 34.53 4.58 3.47
C ALA A 34 33.29 3.88 2.91
N PHE A 35 32.32 3.63 3.77
CA PHE A 35 31.08 2.97 3.42
C PHE A 35 29.89 3.80 3.86
N THR A 36 28.79 3.81 3.10
CA THR A 36 27.57 4.54 3.48
C THR A 36 26.80 3.85 4.60
N THR A 37 27.12 2.59 4.92
CA THR A 37 26.62 1.85 6.08
C THR A 37 27.66 0.81 6.52
N ASP A 38 27.68 0.49 7.81
CA ASP A 38 28.44 -0.63 8.37
C ASP A 38 27.65 -1.95 8.33
N THR A 39 26.30 -1.85 8.28
CA THR A 39 25.40 -2.99 8.27
C THR A 39 24.26 -2.76 7.27
N LEU A 40 24.15 -3.65 6.28
CA LEU A 40 23.05 -3.67 5.32
C LEU A 40 21.98 -4.66 5.79
N ARG A 41 20.83 -4.15 6.21
CA ARG A 41 19.75 -4.94 6.78
C ARG A 41 18.66 -5.25 5.77
N PHE A 42 18.22 -6.50 5.78
CA PHE A 42 17.07 -7.03 5.06
C PHE A 42 16.03 -7.45 6.10
N ASP A 43 15.06 -6.60 6.37
CA ASP A 43 14.15 -6.74 7.51
C ASP A 43 13.37 -8.06 7.51
N THR A 44 12.91 -8.50 6.33
CA THR A 44 12.27 -9.79 6.16
C THR A 44 12.57 -10.34 4.77
N VAL A 45 12.96 -11.60 4.70
CA VAL A 45 13.23 -12.32 3.45
C VAL A 45 12.34 -13.55 3.40
N PHE A 46 11.50 -13.62 2.37
CA PHE A 46 10.62 -14.76 2.16
C PHE A 46 11.40 -15.90 1.49
N THR A 47 11.23 -17.10 2.02
CA THR A 47 11.91 -18.30 1.54
C THR A 47 11.56 -18.58 0.08
N SER A 48 12.53 -19.07 -0.71
CA SER A 48 12.46 -19.36 -2.15
C SER A 48 12.33 -18.15 -3.09
N VAL A 49 12.14 -16.95 -2.55
CA VAL A 49 12.08 -15.71 -3.33
C VAL A 49 13.27 -14.84 -2.93
N GLY A 50 13.96 -14.24 -3.89
CA GLY A 50 15.00 -13.25 -3.60
C GLY A 50 14.41 -12.04 -2.87
N SER A 51 15.13 -11.50 -1.89
CA SER A 51 14.75 -10.26 -1.24
C SER A 51 14.70 -9.08 -2.23
N ALA A 52 14.10 -7.99 -1.81
CA ALA A 52 14.35 -6.72 -2.48
C ALA A 52 15.86 -6.44 -2.51
N VAL A 53 16.37 -6.02 -3.65
CA VAL A 53 17.78 -5.66 -3.78
C VAL A 53 18.06 -4.43 -2.91
N ARG A 54 19.03 -4.55 -2.02
CA ARG A 54 19.55 -3.47 -1.19
C ARG A 54 20.90 -3.03 -1.69
N TYR A 55 21.30 -1.82 -1.40
CA TYR A 55 22.61 -1.34 -1.80
C TYR A 55 23.26 -0.50 -0.70
N PHE A 56 24.58 -0.44 -0.78
CA PHE A 56 25.42 0.55 -0.14
C PHE A 56 26.46 1.05 -1.15
N LYS A 57 27.16 2.11 -0.81
CA LYS A 57 28.24 2.63 -1.62
C LYS A 57 29.57 2.38 -0.95
N ILE A 58 30.57 2.03 -1.77
CA ILE A 58 31.97 2.10 -1.40
C ILE A 58 32.46 3.46 -1.90
N VAL A 59 33.03 4.24 -1.00
CA VAL A 59 33.52 5.59 -1.29
C VAL A 59 35.03 5.59 -1.15
N ASN A 60 35.71 6.14 -2.13
CA ASN A 60 37.10 6.50 -2.02
C ASN A 60 37.23 7.98 -1.59
N PRO A 61 37.47 8.27 -0.32
CA PRO A 61 37.60 9.66 0.15
C PRO A 61 38.98 10.27 -0.13
N ASN A 62 39.86 9.52 -0.79
CA ASN A 62 41.24 9.97 -1.05
C ASN A 62 41.33 10.72 -2.38
N ASN A 63 42.32 11.59 -2.49
CA ASN A 63 42.59 12.40 -3.68
C ASN A 63 43.35 11.66 -4.80
N ARG A 64 43.47 10.34 -4.68
CA ARG A 64 44.05 9.43 -5.68
C ARG A 64 43.14 8.22 -5.89
N PRO A 65 43.12 7.62 -7.07
CA PRO A 65 42.37 6.41 -7.31
C PRO A 65 42.90 5.26 -6.44
N ILE A 66 41.97 4.42 -6.00
CA ILE A 66 42.23 3.20 -5.22
C ILE A 66 41.85 1.98 -6.05
N LYS A 67 42.67 0.94 -5.98
CA LYS A 67 42.35 -0.40 -6.49
C LYS A 67 42.05 -1.31 -5.31
N VAL A 68 40.81 -1.77 -5.23
CA VAL A 68 40.37 -2.79 -4.25
C VAL A 68 40.79 -4.14 -4.79
N SER A 69 41.81 -4.75 -4.17
CA SER A 69 42.39 -6.01 -4.66
C SER A 69 41.39 -7.15 -4.66
N ARG A 70 40.46 -7.15 -3.67
CA ARG A 70 39.42 -8.19 -3.56
C ARG A 70 38.20 -7.69 -2.83
N ILE A 71 37.00 -7.98 -3.38
CA ILE A 71 35.70 -7.84 -2.72
C ILE A 71 35.04 -9.23 -2.76
N TYR A 72 34.63 -9.78 -1.61
CA TYR A 72 34.07 -11.11 -1.57
C TYR A 72 33.12 -11.32 -0.39
N LEU A 73 32.24 -12.30 -0.54
CA LEU A 73 31.39 -12.80 0.56
C LEU A 73 32.20 -13.81 1.40
N GLU A 74 32.21 -13.65 2.72
CA GLU A 74 33.03 -14.48 3.64
C GLU A 74 32.76 -15.98 3.49
N ALA A 75 31.47 -16.39 3.35
CA ALA A 75 31.09 -17.78 3.13
C ALA A 75 31.32 -18.27 1.69
N GLY A 76 31.80 -17.42 0.78
CA GLY A 76 32.16 -17.77 -0.59
C GLY A 76 31.02 -18.45 -1.36
N ALA A 77 31.29 -19.65 -1.90
CA ALA A 77 30.30 -20.41 -2.68
C ALA A 77 29.05 -20.79 -1.84
N ALA A 78 29.21 -21.00 -0.52
CA ALA A 78 28.12 -21.38 0.39
C ALA A 78 27.20 -20.20 0.75
N SER A 79 27.60 -18.98 0.42
CA SER A 79 26.83 -17.77 0.73
C SER A 79 25.42 -17.81 0.15
N LYS A 80 24.44 -17.43 0.97
CA LYS A 80 23.05 -17.22 0.57
C LYS A 80 22.86 -15.86 -0.09
N PHE A 81 23.86 -14.99 -0.01
CA PHE A 81 23.86 -13.67 -0.66
C PHE A 81 24.51 -13.73 -2.04
N ARG A 82 24.11 -12.77 -2.86
CA ARG A 82 24.71 -12.45 -4.16
C ARG A 82 24.97 -10.95 -4.20
N LEU A 83 26.08 -10.57 -4.80
CA LEU A 83 26.45 -9.17 -4.98
C LEU A 83 26.36 -8.80 -6.45
N ASN A 84 26.19 -7.51 -6.69
CA ASN A 84 26.49 -6.86 -7.96
C ASN A 84 27.32 -5.63 -7.61
N VAL A 85 28.56 -5.63 -8.03
CA VAL A 85 29.51 -4.55 -7.78
C VAL A 85 29.68 -3.80 -9.09
N ASP A 86 29.30 -2.54 -9.12
CA ASP A 86 29.41 -1.66 -10.28
C ASP A 86 28.86 -2.29 -11.59
N GLY A 87 27.69 -2.93 -11.49
CA GLY A 87 27.02 -3.58 -12.62
C GLY A 87 27.45 -5.02 -12.89
N ILE A 88 28.49 -5.53 -12.24
CA ILE A 88 28.96 -6.91 -12.41
C ILE A 88 28.39 -7.81 -11.31
N PRO A 89 27.62 -8.87 -11.64
CA PRO A 89 27.09 -9.80 -10.64
C PRO A 89 28.15 -10.85 -10.25
N GLY A 90 28.21 -11.20 -8.96
CA GLY A 90 29.15 -12.23 -8.48
C GLY A 90 29.11 -12.44 -6.97
N LYS A 91 30.05 -13.27 -6.48
CA LYS A 91 30.32 -13.46 -5.05
C LYS A 91 31.75 -13.08 -4.68
N GLU A 92 32.60 -12.88 -5.70
CA GLU A 92 33.98 -12.43 -5.59
C GLU A 92 34.34 -11.55 -6.78
N PHE A 93 35.05 -10.47 -6.53
CA PHE A 93 35.51 -9.48 -7.50
C PHE A 93 36.96 -9.12 -7.21
N LYS A 94 37.75 -8.91 -8.25
CA LYS A 94 39.18 -8.57 -8.14
C LYS A 94 39.46 -7.28 -8.88
N ASP A 95 40.44 -6.56 -8.38
CA ASP A 95 41.01 -5.35 -9.03
C ASP A 95 39.94 -4.31 -9.37
N VAL A 96 39.01 -4.05 -8.44
CA VAL A 96 37.94 -3.06 -8.61
C VAL A 96 38.51 -1.65 -8.40
N GLU A 97 38.35 -0.82 -9.39
CA GLU A 97 38.92 0.53 -9.41
C GLU A 97 37.89 1.57 -8.95
N ILE A 98 38.29 2.48 -8.06
CA ILE A 98 37.46 3.59 -7.59
C ILE A 98 38.25 4.86 -7.73
N TYR A 99 37.79 5.79 -8.58
CA TYR A 99 38.47 7.04 -8.82
C TYR A 99 38.57 7.93 -7.58
N ALA A 100 39.45 8.94 -7.64
CA ALA A 100 39.63 9.86 -6.53
C ALA A 100 38.33 10.61 -6.18
N ASN A 101 37.96 10.65 -4.90
CA ASN A 101 36.71 11.29 -4.41
C ASN A 101 35.42 10.78 -5.05
N ASP A 102 35.41 9.52 -5.53
CA ASP A 102 34.29 8.90 -6.20
C ASP A 102 33.74 7.70 -5.41
N SER A 103 32.62 7.15 -5.86
CA SER A 103 31.95 6.01 -5.21
C SER A 103 31.33 5.07 -6.23
N ILE A 104 31.33 3.78 -5.90
CA ILE A 104 30.64 2.74 -6.66
C ILE A 104 29.53 2.11 -5.83
N TYR A 105 28.52 1.56 -6.50
CA TYR A 105 27.41 0.86 -5.87
C TYR A 105 27.71 -0.61 -5.69
N VAL A 106 27.37 -1.13 -4.51
CA VAL A 106 27.29 -2.56 -4.24
C VAL A 106 25.85 -2.90 -3.93
N PHE A 107 25.22 -3.64 -4.83
CA PHE A 107 23.88 -4.19 -4.60
C PHE A 107 24.03 -5.59 -4.01
N ALA A 108 23.24 -5.90 -2.99
CA ALA A 108 23.19 -7.21 -2.38
C ALA A 108 21.77 -7.77 -2.43
N GLN A 109 21.66 -9.07 -2.69
CA GLN A 109 20.43 -9.83 -2.70
C GLN A 109 20.64 -11.11 -1.88
N VAL A 110 19.65 -11.53 -1.11
CA VAL A 110 19.70 -12.79 -0.35
C VAL A 110 18.63 -13.76 -0.82
N THR A 111 18.96 -15.06 -0.84
CA THR A 111 18.02 -16.13 -1.15
C THR A 111 18.09 -17.18 -0.03
N ILE A 112 16.92 -17.52 0.55
CA ILE A 112 16.82 -18.44 1.67
C ILE A 112 16.16 -19.75 1.23
N ASN A 113 16.60 -20.88 1.77
CA ASN A 113 16.04 -22.20 1.45
C ASN A 113 14.60 -22.34 2.01
N PRO A 114 13.60 -22.66 1.19
CA PRO A 114 12.21 -22.80 1.61
C PRO A 114 11.93 -23.98 2.55
N ASN A 115 12.84 -24.94 2.63
CA ASN A 115 12.64 -26.20 3.38
C ASN A 115 13.20 -26.14 4.81
N ALA A 116 13.53 -24.97 5.33
CA ALA A 116 13.95 -24.84 6.71
C ALA A 116 12.81 -25.19 7.68
N PRO A 117 13.05 -25.92 8.79
CA PRO A 117 12.01 -26.31 9.74
C PRO A 117 11.32 -25.08 10.38
N LEU A 118 10.02 -25.18 10.63
CA LEU A 118 9.21 -24.13 11.31
C LEU A 118 9.77 -23.72 12.68
N SER A 119 10.50 -24.59 13.36
CA SER A 119 11.11 -24.32 14.66
C SER A 119 12.23 -23.29 14.61
N ILE A 120 12.64 -22.86 13.41
CA ILE A 120 13.71 -21.88 13.18
C ILE A 120 13.12 -20.59 12.55
N SER A 121 12.07 -20.05 13.12
CA SER A 121 11.46 -18.79 12.65
C SER A 121 11.31 -17.82 13.85
N PRO A 122 11.79 -16.55 13.76
CA PRO A 122 12.44 -15.95 12.60
C PRO A 122 13.84 -16.53 12.36
N PHE A 123 14.18 -16.68 11.09
CA PHE A 123 15.46 -17.19 10.66
C PHE A 123 16.36 -15.99 10.30
N VAL A 124 17.47 -15.86 10.97
CA VAL A 124 18.45 -14.79 10.72
C VAL A 124 19.58 -15.34 9.87
N VAL A 125 19.91 -14.66 8.81
CA VAL A 125 21.07 -14.92 7.98
C VAL A 125 22.03 -13.76 8.10
N GLU A 126 23.17 -14.01 8.71
CA GLU A 126 24.25 -13.03 8.85
C GLU A 126 25.41 -13.43 7.95
N GLU A 127 26.05 -12.45 7.34
CA GLU A 127 27.24 -12.62 6.52
C GLU A 127 28.02 -11.30 6.46
N LYS A 128 29.26 -11.36 5.92
CA LYS A 128 30.11 -10.21 5.72
C LYS A 128 30.54 -10.10 4.27
N VAL A 129 30.51 -8.87 3.76
CA VAL A 129 31.24 -8.51 2.55
C VAL A 129 32.61 -8.00 2.98
N MET A 130 33.65 -8.65 2.52
CA MET A 130 35.04 -8.36 2.85
C MET A 130 35.68 -7.53 1.74
N PHE A 131 36.50 -6.55 2.11
CA PHE A 131 37.20 -5.63 1.20
C PHE A 131 38.68 -5.62 1.55
N GLU A 132 39.53 -6.06 0.61
CA GLU A 132 40.97 -6.04 0.75
C GLU A 132 41.54 -4.87 -0.07
N THR A 133 42.18 -3.89 0.59
CA THR A 133 42.68 -2.67 -0.06
C THR A 133 43.94 -2.21 0.63
N ASN A 134 45.04 -2.04 -0.11
CA ASN A 134 46.29 -1.51 0.40
C ASN A 134 46.82 -2.17 1.68
N GLY A 135 46.58 -3.52 1.82
CA GLY A 135 46.94 -4.29 3.01
C GLY A 135 45.99 -4.08 4.20
N ASN A 136 44.90 -3.38 4.03
CA ASN A 136 43.79 -3.33 4.99
C ASN A 136 42.71 -4.33 4.62
N VAL A 137 42.02 -4.86 5.64
CA VAL A 137 40.79 -5.62 5.49
C VAL A 137 39.69 -4.83 6.20
N GLN A 138 38.63 -4.50 5.45
CA GLN A 138 37.44 -3.82 5.95
C GLN A 138 36.22 -4.70 5.65
N GLU A 139 35.12 -4.49 6.37
CA GLU A 139 33.92 -5.31 6.23
C GLU A 139 32.65 -4.46 6.26
N VAL A 140 31.59 -4.95 5.60
CA VAL A 140 30.21 -4.52 5.75
C VAL A 140 29.37 -5.74 6.09
N HIS A 141 28.60 -5.65 7.19
CA HIS A 141 27.72 -6.73 7.62
C HIS A 141 26.46 -6.78 6.75
N LEU A 142 26.03 -7.97 6.41
CA LEU A 142 24.75 -8.28 5.79
C LEU A 142 23.89 -9.02 6.82
N GLU A 143 22.68 -8.53 7.08
CA GLU A 143 21.77 -9.12 8.05
C GLU A 143 20.40 -9.30 7.40
N ALA A 144 19.90 -10.53 7.34
CA ALA A 144 18.61 -10.86 6.74
C ALA A 144 17.75 -11.71 7.67
N TRP A 145 16.46 -11.34 7.75
CA TRP A 145 15.45 -12.09 8.51
C TRP A 145 14.61 -12.89 7.52
N GLY A 146 14.73 -14.19 7.57
CA GLY A 146 13.98 -15.11 6.72
C GLY A 146 12.90 -15.82 7.50
N GLN A 147 11.73 -15.96 6.90
CA GLN A 147 10.62 -16.71 7.45
C GLN A 147 10.17 -17.78 6.46
N ASN A 148 9.78 -18.95 6.96
CA ASN A 148 9.05 -19.92 6.16
C ASN A 148 7.65 -19.37 5.86
N ALA A 149 7.20 -19.48 4.61
CA ALA A 149 5.92 -18.94 4.16
C ALA A 149 5.21 -19.90 3.19
N ASN A 150 3.91 -19.68 3.02
CA ASN A 150 3.10 -20.35 1.99
C ASN A 150 3.05 -19.45 0.76
N TYR A 151 3.59 -19.91 -0.37
CA TYR A 151 3.76 -19.06 -1.57
C TYR A 151 2.72 -19.33 -2.63
N PHE A 152 2.27 -18.26 -3.28
CA PHE A 152 1.46 -18.25 -4.50
C PHE A 152 2.25 -17.52 -5.61
N PRO A 153 3.17 -18.21 -6.31
CA PRO A 153 4.19 -17.57 -7.13
C PRO A 153 3.77 -17.45 -8.60
N SER A 154 2.69 -16.72 -8.93
CA SER A 154 2.25 -16.57 -10.33
C SER A 154 3.31 -15.91 -11.21
N ARG A 155 4.08 -14.97 -10.66
CA ARG A 155 5.15 -14.29 -11.39
C ARG A 155 6.23 -15.25 -11.90
N PHE A 156 6.57 -16.31 -11.15
CA PHE A 156 7.51 -17.33 -11.56
C PHE A 156 6.91 -18.41 -12.45
N ASN A 157 5.59 -18.44 -12.58
CA ASN A 157 4.86 -19.32 -13.47
C ASN A 157 4.58 -18.63 -14.82
N LYS A 158 5.60 -18.01 -15.42
CA LYS A 158 5.52 -17.28 -16.71
C LYS A 158 4.38 -16.24 -16.74
N GLY A 159 4.03 -15.66 -15.58
CA GLY A 159 2.94 -14.71 -15.43
C GLY A 159 1.53 -15.31 -15.49
N VAL A 160 1.40 -16.62 -15.47
CA VAL A 160 0.10 -17.29 -15.35
C VAL A 160 -0.40 -17.14 -13.91
N PRO A 161 -1.59 -16.54 -13.67
CA PRO A 161 -2.14 -16.38 -12.33
C PRO A 161 -2.29 -17.72 -11.61
N VAL A 162 -2.04 -17.73 -10.31
CA VAL A 162 -2.41 -18.86 -9.47
C VAL A 162 -3.91 -18.84 -9.24
N VAL A 163 -4.59 -19.95 -9.48
CA VAL A 163 -6.03 -20.09 -9.27
C VAL A 163 -6.30 -21.04 -8.11
N LEU A 164 -6.91 -20.52 -7.05
CA LEU A 164 -7.50 -21.33 -5.99
C LEU A 164 -8.91 -21.76 -6.41
N SER A 165 -9.09 -23.03 -6.69
CA SER A 165 -10.38 -23.62 -7.02
C SER A 165 -10.58 -24.90 -6.22
N CYS A 166 -11.79 -25.08 -5.65
CA CYS A 166 -12.12 -26.21 -4.80
C CYS A 166 -13.53 -26.79 -5.07
N ARG A 167 -14.01 -26.63 -6.30
CA ARG A 167 -15.30 -27.16 -6.75
C ARG A 167 -16.46 -26.77 -5.84
N ASN A 168 -16.54 -25.47 -5.47
CA ASN A 168 -17.57 -24.89 -4.60
C ASN A 168 -17.55 -25.36 -3.13
N THR A 169 -16.46 -25.96 -2.69
CA THR A 169 -16.20 -26.21 -1.28
C THR A 169 -15.40 -25.06 -0.66
N GLN A 170 -14.54 -25.34 0.30
CA GLN A 170 -13.75 -24.30 0.96
C GLN A 170 -12.29 -24.72 1.13
N ILE A 171 -11.42 -23.70 1.19
CA ILE A 171 -10.03 -23.81 1.60
C ILE A 171 -9.84 -22.96 2.84
N ASN A 172 -9.22 -23.55 3.88
CA ASN A 172 -8.89 -22.83 5.10
C ASN A 172 -7.38 -22.55 5.14
N TRP A 173 -7.00 -21.30 5.32
CA TRP A 173 -5.61 -20.90 5.47
C TRP A 173 -5.16 -21.04 6.93
N ASN A 174 -5.09 -22.29 7.40
CA ASN A 174 -4.81 -22.63 8.81
C ASN A 174 -3.31 -22.76 9.14
N ASP A 175 -2.42 -22.60 8.15
CA ASP A 175 -0.98 -22.67 8.40
C ASP A 175 -0.54 -21.43 9.18
N PRO A 176 0.20 -21.59 10.30
CA PRO A 176 0.67 -20.45 11.10
C PRO A 176 1.73 -19.60 10.40
N ARG A 177 2.34 -20.12 9.33
CA ARG A 177 3.27 -19.36 8.49
C ARG A 177 2.54 -18.28 7.70
N PRO A 178 3.19 -17.15 7.41
CA PRO A 178 2.58 -16.14 6.55
C PRO A 178 2.32 -16.68 5.14
N TYR A 179 1.35 -16.07 4.48
CA TYR A 179 1.04 -16.31 3.07
C TYR A 179 1.66 -15.20 2.23
N VAL A 180 2.34 -15.58 1.15
CA VAL A 180 3.02 -14.64 0.25
C VAL A 180 2.46 -14.79 -1.15
N ILE A 181 1.83 -13.74 -1.63
CA ILE A 181 1.29 -13.68 -2.99
C ILE A 181 2.30 -12.93 -3.87
N TYR A 182 2.86 -13.63 -4.83
CA TYR A 182 3.87 -13.12 -5.73
C TYR A 182 3.30 -13.04 -7.15
N GLY A 183 2.61 -11.94 -7.43
CA GLY A 183 1.84 -11.74 -8.64
C GLY A 183 0.33 -11.75 -8.41
N VAL A 184 -0.44 -12.38 -9.30
CA VAL A 184 -1.91 -12.41 -9.25
C VAL A 184 -2.42 -13.74 -8.71
N LEU A 185 -3.29 -13.66 -7.69
CA LEU A 185 -4.02 -14.80 -7.13
C LEU A 185 -5.50 -14.69 -7.48
N PHE A 186 -6.04 -15.64 -8.22
CA PHE A 186 -7.48 -15.80 -8.47
C PHE A 186 -8.11 -16.75 -7.47
N ILE A 187 -9.30 -16.39 -6.97
CA ILE A 187 -10.17 -17.28 -6.20
C ILE A 187 -11.40 -17.56 -7.06
N ASP A 188 -11.56 -18.81 -7.50
CA ASP A 188 -12.66 -19.22 -8.35
C ASP A 188 -13.33 -20.49 -7.82
N SER A 189 -14.67 -20.51 -7.81
CA SER A 189 -15.48 -21.67 -7.40
C SER A 189 -15.04 -22.27 -6.05
N CYS A 190 -14.69 -21.37 -5.12
CA CYS A 190 -14.10 -21.70 -3.83
C CYS A 190 -14.41 -20.62 -2.80
N LEU A 191 -14.66 -21.03 -1.56
CA LEU A 191 -14.62 -20.15 -0.41
C LEU A 191 -13.23 -20.24 0.24
N VAL A 192 -12.48 -19.14 0.24
CA VAL A 192 -11.23 -19.06 1.00
C VAL A 192 -11.49 -18.45 2.36
N ASN A 193 -11.34 -19.24 3.42
CA ASN A 193 -11.43 -18.79 4.82
C ASN A 193 -10.03 -18.42 5.33
N ILE A 194 -9.91 -17.22 5.85
CA ILE A 194 -8.67 -16.66 6.39
C ILE A 194 -8.88 -16.40 7.88
N PRO A 195 -8.31 -17.25 8.76
CA PRO A 195 -8.54 -17.18 10.20
C PRO A 195 -7.77 -16.04 10.87
N ALA A 196 -8.11 -15.79 12.13
CA ALA A 196 -7.49 -14.76 12.96
C ALA A 196 -5.97 -14.91 13.08
N GLY A 197 -5.26 -13.78 13.00
CA GLY A 197 -3.82 -13.71 13.12
C GLY A 197 -3.04 -14.03 11.84
N THR A 198 -3.74 -14.38 10.75
CA THR A 198 -3.09 -14.63 9.46
C THR A 198 -2.42 -13.35 8.94
N ARG A 199 -1.20 -13.50 8.45
CA ARG A 199 -0.44 -12.44 7.79
C ARG A 199 -0.30 -12.76 6.31
N ILE A 200 -0.69 -11.83 5.47
CA ILE A 200 -0.63 -11.96 4.00
C ILE A 200 0.24 -10.83 3.49
N TYR A 201 1.32 -11.19 2.81
CA TYR A 201 2.21 -10.26 2.16
C TYR A 201 2.05 -10.38 0.66
N VAL A 202 1.93 -9.24 -0.01
CA VAL A 202 1.71 -9.21 -1.45
C VAL A 202 2.85 -8.47 -2.12
N HIS A 203 3.54 -9.17 -3.02
CA HIS A 203 4.58 -8.59 -3.85
C HIS A 203 3.95 -8.01 -5.12
N GLY A 204 4.10 -6.71 -5.31
CA GLY A 204 3.58 -5.98 -6.44
C GLY A 204 4.67 -5.45 -7.37
N GLY A 205 4.36 -4.37 -8.05
CA GLY A 205 5.19 -3.70 -9.03
C GLY A 205 4.58 -3.72 -10.42
N ILE A 206 5.34 -3.37 -11.44
CA ILE A 206 4.89 -3.42 -12.83
C ILE A 206 5.32 -4.77 -13.43
N ALA A 207 4.36 -5.49 -13.98
CA ALA A 207 4.59 -6.76 -14.67
C ALA A 207 4.05 -6.70 -16.10
N LYS A 208 4.51 -7.61 -16.95
CA LYS A 208 4.05 -7.76 -18.32
C LYS A 208 3.89 -9.24 -18.64
N ASN A 209 2.74 -9.61 -19.18
CA ASN A 209 2.51 -10.94 -19.74
C ASN A 209 1.65 -10.88 -21.03
N GLN A 210 1.46 -12.02 -21.66
CA GLN A 210 0.69 -12.09 -22.93
C GLN A 210 -0.81 -11.88 -22.71
N LEU A 211 -1.35 -12.16 -21.50
CA LEU A 211 -2.78 -12.09 -21.21
C LEU A 211 -3.22 -10.66 -20.86
N PHE A 212 -2.42 -9.96 -20.05
CA PHE A 212 -2.79 -8.66 -19.48
C PHE A 212 -1.97 -7.49 -20.05
N GLY A 213 -0.99 -7.77 -20.92
CA GLY A 213 -0.05 -6.74 -21.37
C GLY A 213 0.82 -6.25 -20.19
N THR A 214 0.98 -4.94 -20.08
CA THR A 214 1.65 -4.30 -18.93
C THR A 214 0.60 -3.91 -17.89
N TYR A 215 0.79 -4.34 -16.64
CA TYR A 215 -0.17 -4.13 -15.55
C TYR A 215 0.52 -3.96 -14.19
N ASN A 216 -0.22 -3.39 -13.24
CA ASN A 216 0.19 -3.38 -11.83
C ASN A 216 -0.05 -4.76 -11.22
N ASP A 217 1.01 -5.37 -10.74
CA ASP A 217 1.01 -6.73 -10.19
C ASP A 217 0.75 -6.74 -8.68
N GLY A 218 0.64 -7.95 -8.12
CA GLY A 218 0.30 -8.12 -6.72
C GLY A 218 -1.20 -7.89 -6.46
N MET A 219 -2.04 -8.85 -6.87
CA MET A 219 -3.49 -8.70 -6.78
C MET A 219 -4.13 -9.98 -6.22
N ILE A 220 -5.12 -9.79 -5.35
CA ILE A 220 -6.06 -10.86 -4.97
C ILE A 220 -7.36 -10.57 -5.71
N TYR A 221 -7.78 -11.47 -6.59
CA TYR A 221 -8.98 -11.29 -7.40
C TYR A 221 -9.98 -12.42 -7.12
N VAL A 222 -11.10 -12.07 -6.52
CA VAL A 222 -12.20 -13.02 -6.27
C VAL A 222 -13.12 -13.01 -7.48
N LEU A 223 -13.12 -14.09 -8.23
CA LEU A 223 -13.97 -14.24 -9.43
C LEU A 223 -15.43 -14.46 -9.05
N ARG A 224 -16.32 -14.45 -10.06
CA ARG A 224 -17.79 -14.52 -9.87
C ARG A 224 -18.27 -15.63 -8.93
N ASN A 225 -17.68 -16.83 -9.04
CA ASN A 225 -18.07 -17.99 -8.23
C ASN A 225 -17.16 -18.18 -7.01
N GLY A 226 -16.13 -17.33 -6.86
CA GLY A 226 -15.23 -17.31 -5.73
C GLY A 226 -15.81 -16.52 -4.56
N ARG A 227 -15.31 -16.78 -3.36
CA ARG A 227 -15.65 -16.05 -2.14
C ARG A 227 -14.43 -15.95 -1.23
N ILE A 228 -14.30 -14.84 -0.53
CA ILE A 228 -13.28 -14.64 0.50
C ILE A 228 -13.96 -14.30 1.83
N ARG A 229 -13.53 -14.95 2.89
CA ARG A 229 -13.98 -14.67 4.25
C ARG A 229 -12.78 -14.49 5.16
N VAL A 230 -12.55 -13.26 5.58
CA VAL A 230 -11.48 -12.88 6.51
C VAL A 230 -12.10 -12.79 7.91
N GLN A 231 -11.58 -13.57 8.85
CA GLN A 231 -12.15 -13.76 10.20
C GLN A 231 -11.09 -13.45 11.26
N GLY A 232 -10.64 -12.19 11.30
CA GLY A 232 -9.79 -11.73 12.38
C GLY A 232 -10.53 -11.58 13.70
N THR A 233 -9.78 -11.30 14.75
CA THR A 233 -10.29 -10.82 16.03
C THR A 233 -9.53 -9.56 16.45
N LYS A 234 -10.00 -8.86 17.44
CA LYS A 234 -9.32 -7.68 17.98
C LYS A 234 -7.87 -8.00 18.37
N GLU A 235 -7.66 -9.11 19.08
CA GLU A 235 -6.36 -9.55 19.60
C GLU A 235 -5.46 -10.12 18.50
N LYS A 236 -6.08 -10.68 17.45
CA LYS A 236 -5.41 -11.34 16.34
C LYS A 236 -6.02 -10.88 15.01
N PRO A 237 -5.82 -9.62 14.61
CA PRO A 237 -6.33 -9.14 13.32
C PRO A 237 -5.62 -9.87 12.17
N VAL A 238 -6.29 -9.94 11.04
CA VAL A 238 -5.68 -10.37 9.78
C VAL A 238 -5.04 -9.16 9.12
N ILE A 239 -3.76 -9.27 8.72
CA ILE A 239 -3.01 -8.19 8.08
C ILE A 239 -2.70 -8.58 6.65
N ILE A 240 -3.13 -7.75 5.70
CA ILE A 240 -2.88 -7.88 4.25
C ILE A 240 -2.14 -6.62 3.80
N GLN A 241 -0.88 -6.77 3.40
CA GLN A 241 -0.01 -5.63 3.12
C GLN A 241 1.04 -5.96 2.07
N GLY A 242 1.76 -4.94 1.60
CA GLY A 242 2.95 -5.14 0.79
C GLY A 242 4.04 -5.92 1.54
N ASP A 243 4.93 -6.54 0.79
CA ASP A 243 6.04 -7.33 1.30
C ASP A 243 7.30 -6.51 1.63
N ARG A 244 7.27 -5.19 1.37
CA ARG A 244 8.36 -4.24 1.68
C ARG A 244 8.23 -3.77 3.13
N LEU A 245 8.84 -4.52 4.04
CA LEU A 245 8.74 -4.29 5.49
C LEU A 245 9.84 -3.38 6.05
N GLU A 246 10.75 -2.90 5.22
CA GLU A 246 11.81 -2.00 5.61
C GLU A 246 11.25 -0.68 6.17
N THR A 247 11.93 -0.14 7.17
CA THR A 247 11.49 1.07 7.89
C THR A 247 11.06 2.23 6.95
N THR A 248 11.75 2.40 5.83
CA THR A 248 11.44 3.43 4.82
C THR A 248 10.24 3.10 3.93
N PHE A 249 9.81 1.83 3.87
CA PHE A 249 8.77 1.36 2.94
C PHE A 249 7.53 0.79 3.64
N LYS A 250 7.64 0.32 4.88
CA LYS A 250 6.53 -0.35 5.59
C LYS A 250 5.22 0.42 5.68
N GLU A 251 5.28 1.74 5.54
CA GLU A 251 4.10 2.61 5.53
C GLU A 251 3.91 3.35 4.19
N LYS A 252 4.63 2.94 3.12
CA LYS A 252 4.42 3.53 1.79
C LYS A 252 3.26 2.85 1.08
N ASP A 253 2.49 3.65 0.35
CA ASP A 253 1.42 3.23 -0.54
C ASP A 253 1.95 2.63 -1.86
N GLY A 254 1.05 2.12 -2.71
CA GLY A 254 1.36 1.71 -4.08
C GLY A 254 2.26 0.48 -4.25
N GLN A 255 2.50 -0.30 -3.19
CA GLN A 255 3.40 -1.47 -3.26
C GLN A 255 2.82 -2.64 -4.04
N TRP A 256 1.51 -2.80 -4.08
CA TRP A 256 0.76 -3.85 -4.76
C TRP A 256 -0.59 -3.33 -5.23
N ALA A 257 -1.25 -4.03 -6.15
CA ALA A 257 -2.45 -3.50 -6.78
C ALA A 257 -3.62 -3.34 -5.79
N GLY A 258 -4.02 -4.38 -5.10
CA GLY A 258 -5.17 -4.38 -4.18
C GLY A 258 -5.98 -5.67 -4.22
N ILE A 259 -7.18 -5.60 -3.61
CA ILE A 259 -8.14 -6.73 -3.57
C ILE A 259 -9.34 -6.38 -4.45
N VAL A 260 -9.67 -7.26 -5.39
CA VAL A 260 -10.84 -7.12 -6.27
C VAL A 260 -11.88 -8.16 -5.90
N ILE A 261 -13.06 -7.72 -5.51
CA ILE A 261 -14.27 -8.54 -5.45
C ILE A 261 -14.94 -8.41 -6.81
N GLY A 262 -14.73 -9.40 -7.65
CA GLY A 262 -15.11 -9.37 -9.04
C GLY A 262 -16.63 -9.40 -9.25
N ARG A 263 -17.02 -9.07 -10.48
CA ARG A 263 -18.40 -8.93 -10.89
C ARG A 263 -19.28 -10.10 -10.44
N SER A 264 -20.37 -9.78 -9.76
CA SER A 264 -21.37 -10.73 -9.26
C SER A 264 -20.85 -11.74 -8.21
N SER A 265 -19.65 -11.56 -7.66
CA SER A 265 -19.18 -12.36 -6.52
C SER A 265 -19.99 -12.01 -5.26
N LYS A 266 -20.42 -13.02 -4.52
CA LYS A 266 -21.33 -12.87 -3.38
C LYS A 266 -20.79 -13.52 -2.10
N GLY A 267 -21.17 -12.96 -0.94
CA GLY A 267 -20.84 -13.51 0.38
C GLY A 267 -19.38 -13.27 0.79
N ASN A 268 -18.81 -12.15 0.37
CA ASN A 268 -17.46 -11.73 0.73
C ASN A 268 -17.48 -10.93 2.04
N SER A 269 -16.55 -11.22 2.94
CA SER A 269 -16.50 -10.52 4.22
C SER A 269 -15.08 -10.36 4.76
N PHE A 270 -14.86 -9.22 5.41
CA PHE A 270 -13.64 -8.91 6.15
C PHE A 270 -14.03 -8.46 7.55
N GLU A 271 -13.54 -9.16 8.55
CA GLU A 271 -13.75 -8.82 9.95
C GLU A 271 -12.41 -8.74 10.68
N TYR A 272 -12.20 -7.66 11.43
CA TYR A 272 -10.92 -7.34 12.06
C TYR A 272 -9.73 -7.54 11.11
N ALA A 273 -9.85 -6.93 9.94
CA ALA A 273 -8.82 -6.96 8.91
C ALA A 273 -8.12 -5.60 8.80
N THR A 274 -6.87 -5.62 8.40
CA THR A 274 -6.11 -4.45 7.98
C THR A 274 -5.62 -4.68 6.55
N VAL A 275 -5.99 -3.80 5.62
CA VAL A 275 -5.49 -3.80 4.24
C VAL A 275 -4.74 -2.49 4.01
N LYS A 276 -3.47 -2.57 3.63
CA LYS A 276 -2.63 -1.37 3.46
C LYS A 276 -1.54 -1.51 2.41
N ASN A 277 -0.91 -0.39 2.10
CA ASN A 277 0.23 -0.24 1.20
C ASN A 277 -0.06 -0.60 -0.26
N SER A 278 -1.30 -0.53 -0.70
CA SER A 278 -1.75 -0.89 -2.04
C SER A 278 -1.99 0.33 -2.93
N ILE A 279 -2.24 0.09 -4.21
CA ILE A 279 -2.73 1.13 -5.12
C ILE A 279 -4.17 1.47 -4.74
N PHE A 280 -5.04 0.47 -4.58
CA PHE A 280 -6.36 0.62 -3.97
C PHE A 280 -6.56 -0.46 -2.88
N GLY A 281 -7.35 -0.18 -1.86
CA GLY A 281 -7.56 -1.15 -0.80
C GLY A 281 -8.44 -2.32 -1.27
N ILE A 282 -9.76 -2.12 -1.30
CA ILE A 282 -10.72 -3.12 -1.80
C ILE A 282 -11.61 -2.49 -2.88
N TYR A 283 -11.71 -3.15 -4.02
CA TYR A 283 -12.58 -2.80 -5.14
C TYR A 283 -13.72 -3.82 -5.26
N ALA A 284 -14.96 -3.39 -5.09
CA ALA A 284 -16.16 -4.21 -5.31
C ALA A 284 -16.78 -3.86 -6.66
N ASP A 285 -16.72 -4.81 -7.61
CA ASP A 285 -17.23 -4.64 -8.96
C ASP A 285 -18.75 -4.82 -9.03
N SER A 286 -19.30 -4.56 -10.22
CA SER A 286 -20.72 -4.56 -10.50
C SER A 286 -21.44 -5.82 -9.98
N SER A 287 -22.51 -5.60 -9.24
CA SER A 287 -23.31 -6.65 -8.61
C SER A 287 -22.55 -7.53 -7.61
N ALA A 288 -21.34 -7.18 -7.21
CA ALA A 288 -20.65 -7.85 -6.11
C ALA A 288 -21.30 -7.49 -4.76
N ASP A 289 -21.13 -8.32 -3.74
CA ASP A 289 -21.42 -7.92 -2.37
C ASP A 289 -20.20 -8.07 -1.44
N LEU A 290 -20.12 -7.15 -0.50
CA LEU A 290 -19.01 -7.05 0.43
C LEU A 290 -19.50 -6.59 1.81
N THR A 291 -19.11 -7.30 2.85
CA THR A 291 -19.31 -6.88 4.24
C THR A 291 -17.99 -6.61 4.92
N LEU A 292 -17.82 -5.41 5.46
CA LEU A 292 -16.67 -5.01 6.25
C LEU A 292 -17.09 -4.81 7.70
N ARG A 293 -16.33 -5.34 8.65
CA ARG A 293 -16.53 -5.12 10.08
C ARG A 293 -15.22 -4.92 10.79
N ASN A 294 -15.14 -3.90 11.62
CA ASN A 294 -13.95 -3.62 12.42
C ASN A 294 -12.67 -3.64 11.57
N THR A 295 -12.74 -3.10 10.35
CA THR A 295 -11.69 -3.21 9.32
C THR A 295 -11.03 -1.85 9.08
N ARG A 296 -9.70 -1.87 8.89
CA ARG A 296 -8.89 -0.70 8.55
C ARG A 296 -8.40 -0.80 7.12
N LEU A 297 -8.62 0.28 6.32
CA LEU A 297 -8.14 0.41 4.95
C LEU A 297 -7.35 1.71 4.85
N TYR A 298 -6.04 1.63 4.60
CA TYR A 298 -5.21 2.84 4.59
C TYR A 298 -3.91 2.69 3.81
N ASN A 299 -3.19 3.79 3.62
CA ASN A 299 -1.96 3.88 2.86
C ASN A 299 -2.15 3.33 1.43
N THR A 300 -3.08 3.94 0.68
CA THR A 300 -3.28 3.60 -0.74
C THR A 300 -2.96 4.79 -1.62
N SER A 301 -2.36 4.53 -2.79
CA SER A 301 -2.07 5.59 -3.77
C SER A 301 -3.30 6.01 -4.61
N SER A 302 -4.44 5.38 -4.37
CA SER A 302 -5.76 5.73 -4.89
C SER A 302 -6.77 5.71 -3.74
N SER A 303 -7.91 5.04 -3.88
CA SER A 303 -8.97 4.96 -2.87
C SER A 303 -8.82 3.74 -1.95
N GLY A 304 -9.17 3.90 -0.68
CA GLY A 304 -9.18 2.80 0.28
C GLY A 304 -10.29 1.78 0.00
N LEU A 305 -11.49 2.25 -0.35
CA LEU A 305 -12.62 1.42 -0.71
C LEU A 305 -13.28 1.97 -1.99
N ILE A 306 -13.46 1.09 -2.97
CA ILE A 306 -14.14 1.43 -4.22
C ILE A 306 -15.35 0.51 -4.39
N GLY A 307 -16.52 1.08 -4.58
CA GLY A 307 -17.75 0.37 -4.95
C GLY A 307 -18.23 0.81 -6.32
N VAL A 308 -18.38 -0.12 -7.27
CA VAL A 308 -18.88 0.18 -8.61
C VAL A 308 -20.16 -0.61 -8.85
N HIS A 309 -21.31 0.05 -8.73
CA HIS A 309 -22.61 -0.61 -8.90
C HIS A 309 -22.71 -1.91 -8.09
N SER A 310 -22.26 -1.88 -6.84
CA SER A 310 -22.12 -3.02 -5.95
C SER A 310 -22.99 -2.86 -4.71
N SER A 311 -22.94 -3.82 -3.79
CA SER A 311 -23.56 -3.74 -2.48
C SER A 311 -22.50 -3.85 -1.39
N ILE A 312 -22.35 -2.80 -0.56
CA ILE A 312 -21.36 -2.79 0.53
C ILE A 312 -22.03 -2.43 1.86
N THR A 313 -21.78 -3.24 2.87
CA THR A 313 -22.11 -2.92 4.27
C THR A 313 -20.81 -2.80 5.06
N ALA A 314 -20.60 -1.66 5.72
CA ALA A 314 -19.43 -1.40 6.55
C ALA A 314 -19.84 -0.99 7.97
N ASP A 315 -19.38 -1.73 8.97
CA ASP A 315 -19.63 -1.49 10.38
C ASP A 315 -18.31 -1.25 11.12
N ASN A 316 -18.17 -0.19 11.90
CA ASN A 316 -16.98 0.16 12.68
C ASN A 316 -15.68 0.18 11.85
N CYS A 317 -15.70 0.70 10.62
CA CYS A 317 -14.53 0.74 9.77
C CYS A 317 -13.79 2.07 9.87
N LEU A 318 -12.46 2.02 9.78
CA LEU A 318 -11.59 3.17 9.68
C LEU A 318 -10.89 3.17 8.32
N ILE A 319 -11.15 4.21 7.50
CA ILE A 319 -10.62 4.34 6.14
C ILE A 319 -9.95 5.70 6.05
N TYR A 320 -8.63 5.71 5.85
CA TYR A 320 -7.83 6.92 5.98
C TYR A 320 -6.51 6.85 5.23
N ASN A 321 -5.82 7.98 5.11
CA ASN A 321 -4.50 8.11 4.50
C ASN A 321 -4.44 7.47 3.09
N ASN A 322 -5.41 7.85 2.24
CA ASN A 322 -5.53 7.42 0.86
C ASN A 322 -5.33 8.63 -0.06
N SER A 323 -4.59 8.48 -1.16
CA SER A 323 -4.27 9.60 -2.06
C SER A 323 -5.44 10.04 -2.94
N GLY A 324 -6.45 9.17 -3.12
CA GLY A 324 -7.76 9.51 -3.70
C GLY A 324 -8.84 9.62 -2.63
N ASN A 325 -10.12 9.61 -3.02
CA ASN A 325 -11.22 9.54 -2.07
C ASN A 325 -11.03 8.31 -1.16
N SER A 326 -11.11 8.47 0.16
CA SER A 326 -11.00 7.33 1.05
C SER A 326 -12.07 6.27 0.75
N VAL A 327 -13.30 6.71 0.42
CA VAL A 327 -14.37 5.87 -0.13
C VAL A 327 -14.86 6.47 -1.44
N GLN A 328 -14.78 5.70 -2.53
CA GLN A 328 -15.29 6.06 -3.86
C GLN A 328 -16.43 5.12 -4.26
N ILE A 329 -17.61 5.68 -4.44
CA ILE A 329 -18.79 4.95 -4.94
C ILE A 329 -19.13 5.48 -6.32
N ALA A 330 -19.15 4.59 -7.31
CA ALA A 330 -19.40 4.91 -8.69
C ALA A 330 -20.52 4.06 -9.31
N HIS A 331 -21.22 4.65 -10.26
CA HIS A 331 -22.27 3.98 -11.05
C HIS A 331 -23.43 3.43 -10.21
N GLY A 332 -23.81 4.12 -9.10
CA GLY A 332 -24.90 3.68 -8.24
C GLY A 332 -24.60 2.41 -7.44
N GLY A 333 -25.62 1.74 -6.92
CA GLY A 333 -25.55 0.55 -6.07
C GLY A 333 -26.14 0.80 -4.69
N ASP A 334 -25.94 -0.15 -3.76
CA ASP A 334 -26.55 -0.15 -2.42
C ASP A 334 -25.46 -0.16 -1.33
N TYR A 335 -25.43 0.87 -0.50
CA TYR A 335 -24.36 1.10 0.46
C TYR A 335 -24.87 1.45 1.83
N THR A 336 -24.31 0.83 2.87
CA THR A 336 -24.61 1.15 4.26
C THR A 336 -23.33 1.23 5.08
N PHE A 337 -23.12 2.36 5.74
CA PHE A 337 -21.96 2.61 6.62
C PHE A 337 -22.47 2.97 8.01
N ASN A 338 -22.04 2.21 9.01
CA ASN A 338 -22.45 2.41 10.40
C ASN A 338 -21.22 2.58 11.29
N TYR A 339 -21.18 3.64 12.08
CA TYR A 339 -20.05 3.92 12.98
C TYR A 339 -18.68 3.90 12.26
N CYS A 340 -18.64 4.38 11.03
CA CYS A 340 -17.40 4.46 10.27
C CYS A 340 -16.72 5.81 10.46
N THR A 341 -15.38 5.80 10.40
CA THR A 341 -14.56 7.00 10.26
C THR A 341 -13.91 6.96 8.88
N ILE A 342 -14.29 7.89 8.03
CA ILE A 342 -13.79 8.07 6.67
C ILE A 342 -13.05 9.39 6.65
N ALA A 343 -11.73 9.35 6.56
CA ALA A 343 -10.90 10.53 6.75
C ALA A 343 -9.97 10.77 5.56
N SER A 344 -9.79 12.05 5.18
CA SER A 344 -8.89 12.49 4.12
C SER A 344 -8.06 13.68 4.59
N TYR A 345 -6.82 13.42 5.01
CA TYR A 345 -5.90 14.44 5.47
C TYR A 345 -4.67 14.52 4.57
N GLY A 346 -4.20 15.75 4.31
CA GLY A 346 -2.96 15.99 3.57
C GLY A 346 -3.02 15.70 2.06
N VAL A 347 -4.21 15.42 1.52
CA VAL A 347 -4.43 15.17 0.08
C VAL A 347 -5.54 16.08 -0.46
N ARG A 348 -5.57 16.29 -1.76
CA ARG A 348 -6.61 17.07 -2.46
C ARG A 348 -7.68 16.14 -3.03
N ALA A 349 -8.32 15.38 -2.16
CA ALA A 349 -9.43 14.51 -2.52
C ALA A 349 -10.40 14.46 -1.35
N SER A 350 -11.69 14.60 -1.61
CA SER A 350 -12.73 14.48 -0.60
C SER A 350 -12.70 13.08 0.04
N ALA A 351 -13.05 12.98 1.30
CA ALA A 351 -13.10 11.69 2.00
C ALA A 351 -14.08 10.71 1.33
N LEU A 352 -15.21 11.21 0.82
CA LEU A 352 -16.27 10.41 0.22
C LEU A 352 -16.73 10.97 -1.12
N GLY A 353 -16.60 10.19 -2.19
CA GLY A 353 -17.17 10.45 -3.52
C GLY A 353 -18.33 9.50 -3.83
N LEU A 354 -19.48 10.05 -4.27
CA LEU A 354 -20.68 9.30 -4.64
C LEU A 354 -21.14 9.69 -6.04
N SER A 355 -21.35 8.73 -6.97
CA SER A 355 -21.94 8.99 -8.26
C SER A 355 -22.92 7.91 -8.73
N ASN A 356 -23.91 8.30 -9.52
CA ASN A 356 -24.97 7.42 -10.03
C ASN A 356 -24.89 7.16 -11.53
N TYR A 357 -23.81 7.55 -12.22
CA TYR A 357 -23.72 7.45 -13.67
C TYR A 357 -22.39 6.85 -14.14
N ARG A 358 -22.40 6.40 -15.39
CA ARG A 358 -21.23 5.98 -16.15
C ARG A 358 -21.24 6.65 -17.50
N CYS A 359 -20.15 7.30 -17.89
CA CYS A 359 -19.92 7.78 -19.23
C CYS A 359 -19.39 6.64 -20.11
N TYR A 360 -19.96 6.50 -21.33
CA TYR A 360 -19.55 5.47 -22.32
C TYR A 360 -18.72 6.06 -23.45
N ASP A 361 -18.62 7.37 -23.50
CA ASP A 361 -17.80 8.15 -24.42
C ASP A 361 -16.73 8.92 -23.64
N ASP A 362 -16.42 10.13 -24.08
CA ASP A 362 -15.47 10.99 -23.35
C ASP A 362 -16.04 11.43 -22.00
N ALA A 363 -15.23 11.25 -20.94
CA ALA A 363 -15.60 11.60 -19.56
C ALA A 363 -15.91 13.10 -19.38
N GLN A 364 -15.34 13.97 -20.23
CA GLN A 364 -15.60 15.42 -20.16
C GLN A 364 -16.94 15.80 -20.77
N SER A 365 -17.31 15.21 -21.90
CA SER A 365 -18.58 15.47 -22.58
C SER A 365 -19.74 14.63 -22.04
N CYS A 366 -19.49 13.39 -21.66
CA CYS A 366 -20.43 12.42 -21.10
C CYS A 366 -21.82 12.41 -21.79
N GLN A 367 -21.82 12.45 -23.14
CA GLN A 367 -23.06 12.50 -23.92
C GLN A 367 -23.76 11.14 -23.94
N LYS A 368 -22.96 10.05 -24.03
CA LYS A 368 -23.49 8.68 -23.92
C LYS A 368 -23.27 8.21 -22.48
N ARG A 369 -24.34 8.14 -21.72
CA ARG A 369 -24.28 7.78 -20.31
C ARG A 369 -25.35 6.79 -19.89
N GLY A 370 -25.00 5.92 -18.95
CA GLY A 370 -25.94 5.13 -18.18
C GLY A 370 -26.15 5.76 -16.82
N ILE A 371 -27.40 5.83 -16.38
CA ILE A 371 -27.75 6.30 -15.03
C ILE A 371 -28.24 5.10 -14.24
N TYR A 372 -27.73 4.97 -13.03
CA TYR A 372 -27.99 3.83 -12.16
C TYR A 372 -28.53 4.34 -10.83
N ARG A 373 -29.38 3.55 -10.20
CA ARG A 373 -29.89 3.87 -8.89
C ARG A 373 -28.77 3.77 -7.85
N LEU A 374 -28.61 4.81 -7.06
CA LEU A 374 -27.77 4.87 -5.88
C LEU A 374 -28.64 4.91 -4.62
N ASN A 375 -28.39 4.01 -3.69
CA ASN A 375 -28.89 4.09 -2.33
C ASN A 375 -27.68 4.07 -1.37
N ALA A 376 -27.44 5.15 -0.66
CA ALA A 376 -26.33 5.26 0.28
C ALA A 376 -26.81 5.77 1.63
N LEU A 377 -26.65 4.96 2.65
CA LEU A 377 -27.03 5.26 4.04
C LEU A 377 -25.80 5.28 4.93
N PHE A 378 -25.57 6.42 5.57
CA PHE A 378 -24.50 6.62 6.56
C PHE A 378 -25.13 6.90 7.92
N ARG A 379 -24.73 6.14 8.94
CA ARG A 379 -25.25 6.32 10.31
C ARG A 379 -24.11 6.39 11.32
N ASN A 380 -24.19 7.35 12.24
CA ASN A 380 -23.21 7.50 13.32
C ASN A 380 -21.77 7.56 12.81
N SER A 381 -21.53 8.15 11.65
CA SER A 381 -20.27 8.11 10.95
C SER A 381 -19.61 9.48 10.86
N ILE A 382 -18.29 9.52 10.83
CA ILE A 382 -17.48 10.74 10.63
C ILE A 382 -16.95 10.71 9.19
N ILE A 383 -17.21 11.79 8.44
CA ILE A 383 -16.65 12.03 7.10
C ILE A 383 -15.94 13.39 7.17
N PHE A 384 -14.60 13.38 7.30
CA PHE A 384 -13.86 14.57 7.64
C PHE A 384 -12.43 14.54 7.08
N GLY A 385 -11.82 15.71 6.86
CA GLY A 385 -10.47 15.83 6.37
C GLY A 385 -9.99 17.27 6.19
N SER A 386 -9.02 17.46 5.30
CA SER A 386 -8.34 18.74 5.07
C SER A 386 -9.11 19.66 4.14
N ASP A 387 -9.86 19.13 3.17
CA ASP A 387 -10.54 19.93 2.15
C ASP A 387 -11.76 20.66 2.72
N LYS A 388 -12.26 21.67 1.99
CA LYS A 388 -13.47 22.42 2.38
C LYS A 388 -14.70 21.52 2.36
N ASP A 389 -14.79 20.68 1.35
CA ASP A 389 -15.84 19.66 1.19
C ASP A 389 -15.24 18.28 1.21
N GLU A 390 -15.63 17.49 2.18
CA GLU A 390 -15.24 16.09 2.30
C GLU A 390 -16.28 15.12 1.69
N LEU A 391 -17.30 15.70 1.03
CA LEU A 391 -18.32 15.00 0.27
C LEU A 391 -18.34 15.54 -1.16
N GLU A 392 -18.29 14.64 -2.13
CA GLU A 392 -18.42 14.91 -3.55
C GLU A 392 -19.59 14.12 -4.13
N PHE A 393 -20.54 14.81 -4.78
CA PHE A 393 -21.76 14.21 -5.33
C PHE A 393 -21.82 14.36 -6.84
N GLY A 394 -21.83 13.24 -7.55
CA GLY A 394 -22.05 13.16 -8.98
C GLY A 394 -23.46 12.64 -9.33
N ASP A 395 -24.48 13.44 -9.05
CA ASP A 395 -25.83 13.19 -9.57
C ASP A 395 -25.98 13.83 -10.95
N ILE A 396 -25.84 13.05 -11.99
CA ILE A 396 -25.93 13.55 -13.37
C ILE A 396 -27.35 13.96 -13.77
N SER A 397 -28.38 13.53 -13.04
CA SER A 397 -29.74 13.97 -13.26
C SER A 397 -30.01 15.38 -12.72
N GLY A 398 -29.08 15.90 -11.87
CA GLY A 398 -29.25 17.19 -11.22
C GLY A 398 -30.51 17.25 -10.37
N GLY A 399 -30.90 16.15 -9.74
CA GLY A 399 -32.13 16.06 -8.95
C GLY A 399 -33.42 15.92 -9.77
N GLN A 400 -33.32 15.90 -11.11
CA GLN A 400 -34.51 15.87 -11.97
C GLN A 400 -35.23 14.53 -11.94
N THR A 401 -34.55 13.44 -11.60
CA THR A 401 -35.14 12.10 -11.54
C THR A 401 -35.18 11.60 -10.10
N ALA A 402 -36.33 11.74 -9.49
CA ALA A 402 -36.56 11.29 -8.12
C ALA A 402 -36.22 9.79 -7.95
N GLY A 403 -35.52 9.46 -6.87
CA GLY A 403 -35.20 8.08 -6.51
C GLY A 403 -34.00 7.45 -7.22
N LEU A 404 -33.28 8.20 -8.08
CA LEU A 404 -32.03 7.71 -8.68
C LEU A 404 -30.77 8.06 -7.89
N PHE A 405 -30.83 9.05 -7.01
CA PHE A 405 -29.73 9.44 -6.14
C PHE A 405 -30.21 9.58 -4.70
N ASN A 406 -30.36 8.45 -4.03
CA ASN A 406 -30.87 8.40 -2.66
C ASN A 406 -29.69 8.35 -1.70
N ILE A 407 -29.39 9.47 -1.07
CA ILE A 407 -28.34 9.60 -0.05
C ILE A 407 -28.99 10.00 1.28
N LYS A 408 -28.55 9.37 2.37
CA LYS A 408 -29.04 9.68 3.70
C LYS A 408 -27.92 9.58 4.73
N PHE A 409 -27.77 10.60 5.54
CA PHE A 409 -26.85 10.66 6.66
C PHE A 409 -27.62 10.88 7.94
N GLU A 410 -27.43 10.02 8.93
CA GLU A 410 -28.12 10.06 10.21
C GLU A 410 -27.12 10.08 11.38
N ASN A 411 -27.19 11.06 12.23
CA ASN A 411 -26.27 11.29 13.35
C ASN A 411 -24.79 11.23 12.89
N CYS A 412 -24.49 11.90 11.78
CA CYS A 412 -23.15 11.93 11.22
C CYS A 412 -22.45 13.27 11.51
N ILE A 413 -21.11 13.24 11.49
CA ILE A 413 -20.30 14.43 11.41
C ILE A 413 -19.75 14.51 10.00
N VAL A 414 -20.00 15.63 9.32
CA VAL A 414 -19.55 15.89 7.95
C VAL A 414 -18.84 17.23 7.90
N LYS A 415 -18.08 17.48 6.85
CA LYS A 415 -17.48 18.79 6.57
C LYS A 415 -17.81 19.19 5.15
N VAL A 416 -18.66 20.21 5.01
CA VAL A 416 -19.08 20.76 3.74
C VAL A 416 -19.22 22.29 3.84
N ALA A 417 -18.79 22.98 2.82
CA ALA A 417 -18.86 24.45 2.71
C ALA A 417 -19.34 24.87 1.31
N ASP A 418 -18.56 24.58 0.27
CA ASP A 418 -18.84 24.97 -1.10
C ASP A 418 -20.04 24.20 -1.67
N LEU A 419 -20.23 22.94 -1.25
CA LEU A 419 -21.40 22.12 -1.59
C LEU A 419 -22.74 22.82 -1.28
N LEU A 420 -22.79 23.56 -0.17
CA LEU A 420 -24.00 24.27 0.27
C LEU A 420 -24.25 25.54 -0.52
N THR A 421 -23.27 26.07 -1.24
CA THR A 421 -23.32 27.35 -1.91
C THR A 421 -23.30 27.27 -3.43
N TYR A 422 -22.50 26.40 -4.02
CA TYR A 422 -22.21 26.39 -5.44
C TYR A 422 -22.90 25.28 -6.25
N SER A 423 -23.54 24.31 -5.63
CA SER A 423 -24.17 23.17 -6.31
C SER A 423 -25.54 23.46 -6.93
N ASN A 424 -25.68 24.55 -7.71
CA ASN A 424 -26.95 24.96 -8.34
C ASN A 424 -28.16 24.91 -7.40
N ASN A 425 -27.97 25.18 -6.12
CA ASN A 425 -28.96 25.04 -5.03
C ASN A 425 -29.47 23.62 -4.75
N LEU A 426 -28.99 22.60 -5.44
CA LEU A 426 -29.47 21.22 -5.27
C LEU A 426 -29.24 20.69 -3.85
N TYR A 427 -28.08 21.04 -3.26
CA TYR A 427 -27.68 20.61 -1.91
C TYR A 427 -27.63 21.77 -0.90
N LYS A 428 -28.31 22.89 -1.21
CA LYS A 428 -28.33 24.05 -0.32
C LYS A 428 -28.81 23.71 1.11
N ASN A 429 -29.79 22.83 1.22
CA ASN A 429 -30.35 22.38 2.48
C ASN A 429 -29.84 20.96 2.87
N PHE A 430 -28.70 20.52 2.34
CA PHE A 430 -28.15 19.19 2.62
C PHE A 430 -28.12 18.89 4.12
N ILE A 431 -27.64 19.85 4.92
CA ILE A 431 -27.76 19.80 6.38
C ILE A 431 -29.21 20.11 6.76
N GLY A 432 -29.91 19.13 7.22
CA GLY A 432 -31.33 19.22 7.58
C GLY A 432 -32.26 18.36 6.70
N GLU A 433 -31.87 18.08 5.46
CA GLU A 433 -32.63 17.22 4.54
C GLU A 433 -31.99 15.84 4.41
N GLN A 434 -30.87 15.75 3.68
CA GLN A 434 -30.16 14.47 3.46
C GLN A 434 -29.29 14.07 4.66
N CYS A 435 -28.84 15.06 5.44
CA CYS A 435 -28.01 14.90 6.64
C CYS A 435 -28.79 15.37 7.87
N ASN A 436 -29.58 14.50 8.46
CA ASN A 436 -30.47 14.86 9.56
C ASN A 436 -30.74 13.70 10.54
N PRO A 437 -30.39 13.88 11.85
CA PRO A 437 -29.58 14.97 12.38
C PRO A 437 -28.09 14.79 12.03
N CYS A 438 -27.39 15.88 11.80
CA CYS A 438 -25.95 15.90 11.53
C CYS A 438 -25.28 17.13 12.13
N LEU A 439 -23.96 17.02 12.33
CA LEU A 439 -23.09 18.13 12.64
C LEU A 439 -22.24 18.47 11.41
N ASN A 440 -22.34 19.71 10.93
CA ASN A 440 -21.41 20.23 9.92
C ASN A 440 -20.19 20.83 10.65
N ALA A 441 -19.11 20.06 10.70
CA ALA A 441 -17.92 20.45 11.43
C ALA A 441 -16.97 21.29 10.55
N THR A 442 -16.09 22.01 11.20
CA THR A 442 -15.08 22.88 10.59
C THR A 442 -13.67 22.45 11.05
N PHE A 443 -12.64 23.05 10.46
CA PHE A 443 -11.25 22.81 10.89
C PHE A 443 -10.97 23.28 12.35
N LYS A 444 -11.87 24.07 12.96
CA LYS A 444 -11.75 24.53 14.35
C LYS A 444 -12.26 23.50 15.35
N ASP A 445 -13.07 22.57 14.89
CA ASP A 445 -13.68 21.58 15.75
C ASP A 445 -12.70 20.43 16.02
N LYS A 446 -12.55 20.10 17.28
CA LYS A 446 -11.76 18.95 17.68
C LYS A 446 -12.52 17.66 17.42
N LEU A 447 -11.88 16.71 16.76
CA LEU A 447 -12.42 15.38 16.52
C LEU A 447 -11.47 14.31 17.07
N PHE A 448 -10.25 14.25 16.55
CA PHE A 448 -9.31 13.19 16.80
C PHE A 448 -8.17 13.62 17.71
N LYS A 449 -7.53 12.67 18.37
CA LYS A 449 -6.36 12.92 19.21
C LYS A 449 -5.20 13.48 18.41
N ASP A 450 -4.83 12.81 17.33
CA ASP A 450 -3.72 13.22 16.47
C ASP A 450 -3.83 12.59 15.07
N ALA A 451 -4.64 13.19 14.21
CA ALA A 451 -4.82 12.71 12.83
C ALA A 451 -3.53 12.78 12.00
N ASN A 452 -2.58 13.67 12.34
CA ASN A 452 -1.30 13.78 11.62
C ASN A 452 -0.37 12.57 11.89
N ASN A 453 -0.57 11.88 12.99
CA ASN A 453 0.14 10.65 13.36
C ASN A 453 -0.79 9.42 13.33
N ASP A 454 -1.84 9.47 12.50
CA ASP A 454 -2.79 8.37 12.29
C ASP A 454 -3.57 7.93 13.55
N ASP A 455 -3.60 8.75 14.60
CA ASP A 455 -4.42 8.50 15.79
C ASP A 455 -5.82 9.12 15.65
N TYR A 456 -6.72 8.34 15.06
CA TYR A 456 -8.14 8.70 14.84
C TYR A 456 -9.04 8.38 16.03
N ARG A 457 -8.50 8.02 17.20
CA ARG A 457 -9.27 7.93 18.43
C ARG A 457 -9.78 9.31 18.81
N LEU A 458 -10.95 9.37 19.42
CA LEU A 458 -11.58 10.64 19.72
C LEU A 458 -10.79 11.41 20.79
N ASP A 459 -10.65 12.72 20.57
CA ASP A 459 -10.11 13.65 21.58
C ASP A 459 -11.07 13.77 22.77
N THR A 460 -10.58 14.16 23.92
CA THR A 460 -11.41 14.40 25.11
C THR A 460 -12.45 15.50 24.89
N LEU A 461 -12.15 16.46 24.04
CA LEU A 461 -13.02 17.57 23.64
C LEU A 461 -13.71 17.33 22.30
N SER A 462 -13.73 16.08 21.80
CA SER A 462 -14.34 15.77 20.52
C SER A 462 -15.82 16.09 20.48
N ILE A 463 -16.24 16.77 19.41
CA ILE A 463 -17.67 17.02 19.15
C ILE A 463 -18.45 15.72 18.83
N ALA A 464 -17.77 14.60 18.64
CA ALA A 464 -18.36 13.29 18.39
C ALA A 464 -18.84 12.59 19.68
N ASN A 465 -18.34 13.05 20.85
CA ASN A 465 -18.57 12.38 22.13
C ASN A 465 -20.07 12.41 22.53
N GLY A 466 -20.67 11.23 22.70
CA GLY A 466 -22.06 11.05 23.12
C GLY A 466 -23.11 11.53 22.12
N MET A 467 -22.77 11.70 20.85
CA MET A 467 -23.66 12.30 19.84
C MET A 467 -24.30 11.28 18.89
N ALA A 468 -23.94 10.02 18.97
CA ALA A 468 -24.55 8.97 18.17
C ALA A 468 -25.85 8.43 18.83
N LYS A 469 -26.57 7.62 18.06
CA LYS A 469 -27.72 6.84 18.56
C LYS A 469 -27.41 5.36 18.52
N PRO A 470 -27.80 4.56 19.52
CA PRO A 470 -27.62 3.13 19.51
C PRO A 470 -28.24 2.48 18.26
N LEU A 471 -27.49 1.63 17.55
CA LEU A 471 -27.98 0.85 16.41
C LEU A 471 -28.27 -0.57 16.87
N LEU A 472 -29.55 -0.90 16.94
CA LEU A 472 -30.04 -2.20 17.41
C LEU A 472 -30.43 -3.13 16.24
N SER A 473 -30.77 -2.54 15.09
CA SER A 473 -31.27 -3.25 13.91
C SER A 473 -30.62 -2.71 12.64
N PRO A 474 -30.36 -3.54 11.64
CA PRO A 474 -30.58 -5.00 11.56
C PRO A 474 -29.62 -5.83 12.44
N ARG A 475 -28.59 -5.21 13.00
CA ARG A 475 -27.61 -5.81 13.90
C ARG A 475 -27.26 -4.86 15.02
N LEU A 476 -27.12 -5.39 16.22
CA LEU A 476 -26.57 -4.65 17.35
C LEU A 476 -25.07 -4.36 17.12
N ILE A 477 -24.68 -3.08 17.17
CA ILE A 477 -23.29 -2.61 17.12
C ILE A 477 -22.99 -1.93 18.45
N ASN A 478 -22.63 -2.72 19.44
CA ASN A 478 -22.41 -2.26 20.80
C ASN A 478 -20.93 -2.20 21.23
N ILE A 479 -20.02 -2.51 20.34
CA ILE A 479 -18.58 -2.36 20.55
C ILE A 479 -17.97 -1.52 19.43
N ASP A 480 -16.88 -0.84 19.72
CA ASP A 480 -16.13 -0.06 18.76
C ASP A 480 -15.03 -0.88 18.05
N LEU A 481 -14.23 -0.22 17.21
CA LEU A 481 -13.14 -0.84 16.46
C LEU A 481 -12.04 -1.44 17.36
N GLU A 482 -11.87 -0.94 18.58
CA GLU A 482 -10.94 -1.46 19.59
C GLU A 482 -11.62 -2.37 20.62
N GLY A 483 -12.90 -2.75 20.39
CA GLY A 483 -13.67 -3.61 21.24
C GLY A 483 -14.09 -2.96 22.57
N ILE A 484 -14.08 -1.62 22.62
CA ILE A 484 -14.61 -0.86 23.76
C ILE A 484 -16.15 -0.91 23.66
N LEU A 485 -16.80 -1.17 24.78
CA LEU A 485 -18.26 -1.17 24.85
C LEU A 485 -18.76 0.27 24.62
N ARG A 486 -19.66 0.44 23.66
CA ARG A 486 -20.32 1.71 23.39
C ARG A 486 -21.31 2.04 24.49
N ASP A 487 -21.44 3.33 24.82
CA ASP A 487 -22.49 3.78 25.72
C ASP A 487 -23.86 3.35 25.19
N ALA A 488 -24.69 2.78 26.08
CA ALA A 488 -25.97 2.20 25.67
C ALA A 488 -27.03 3.24 25.29
N VAL A 489 -26.84 4.52 25.67
CA VAL A 489 -27.80 5.61 25.46
C VAL A 489 -27.23 6.68 24.56
N LYS A 490 -25.97 7.06 24.76
CA LYS A 490 -25.27 8.14 24.06
C LYS A 490 -23.89 7.68 23.58
N PRO A 491 -23.83 6.75 22.63
CA PRO A 491 -22.55 6.33 22.08
C PRO A 491 -21.88 7.48 21.30
N ASP A 492 -20.61 7.32 21.05
CA ASP A 492 -19.84 8.28 20.26
C ASP A 492 -20.02 8.04 18.75
N ILE A 493 -19.93 9.13 17.95
CA ILE A 493 -19.93 9.02 16.50
C ILE A 493 -18.56 8.54 16.00
N GLY A 494 -18.54 7.67 14.98
CA GLY A 494 -17.33 7.16 14.35
C GLY A 494 -16.93 5.77 14.83
N SER A 495 -15.75 5.32 14.35
CA SER A 495 -15.26 3.97 14.57
C SER A 495 -14.74 3.70 15.99
N TYR A 496 -14.58 4.72 16.80
CA TYR A 496 -14.07 4.63 18.16
C TYR A 496 -15.07 5.15 19.20
N GLU A 497 -15.08 4.51 20.34
CA GLU A 497 -15.73 4.98 21.55
C GLU A 497 -14.69 5.51 22.52
N ARG A 498 -14.91 6.66 23.11
CA ARG A 498 -14.00 7.21 24.10
C ARG A 498 -14.12 6.46 25.43
N LYS A 499 -12.99 6.14 26.02
CA LYS A 499 -12.98 5.70 27.44
C LYS A 499 -13.22 6.90 28.33
N ASN A 500 -14.27 6.86 29.11
CA ASN A 500 -14.51 7.83 30.21
C ASN A 500 -13.50 7.65 31.33
#